data_6efb25df55973cc60151b49414b57d2a
#
_entry.id   6efb25df55973cc60151b49414b57d2a
#
_cell.length_a   1.000
_cell.length_b   1.000
_cell.length_c   1.000
_cell.angle_alpha   90.00
_cell.angle_beta   90.00
_cell.angle_gamma   90.00
#
_symmetry.space_group_name_H-M   'P 1'
#
loop_
_entity.id
_entity.type
_entity.pdbx_description
1 polymer ?
#
loop_
_entity_poly.entity_id
_entity_poly.type
_entity_poly.pdbx_seq_one_letter_code
_entity_poly.pdbx_strand_id
1 'polypeptide(L)'
;MNKKLGALAIIAVMVLSGGYFVFSQQGNVQAEEQAMVVPDPDLPVVTVYKSATCGCCKAWVSHLENNGFTVKANDVGNMLEYKKRAKLGAGMGSCHTAFVDGYAVEGHVPAKDIKRMLLEKPDISGITVPRMPMGSPGMEVPGREADAFQVISYKDGEETGVFTDYPAGSVFK
;
A
#
# COMPACT_ATOMS: atom_id res chain seq x y z
N MET A 1 -29.92 12.49 31.53
CA MET A 1 -30.46 13.86 31.48
C MET A 1 -29.47 14.70 30.67
N ASN A 2 -29.78 14.89 29.40
CA ASN A 2 -28.89 15.53 28.40
C ASN A 2 -29.25 17.00 28.28
N LYS A 3 -28.34 17.89 28.58
CA LYS A 3 -28.50 19.32 28.29
C LYS A 3 -27.69 19.65 27.02
N LYS A 4 -28.43 19.86 25.91
CA LYS A 4 -27.89 20.47 24.68
C LYS A 4 -27.77 21.98 24.96
N LEU A 5 -26.56 22.53 24.94
CA LEU A 5 -26.35 23.98 24.86
C LEU A 5 -26.30 24.36 23.39
N GLY A 6 -27.33 25.07 22.93
CA GLY A 6 -27.32 25.74 21.66
C GLY A 6 -26.47 27.01 21.74
N ALA A 7 -25.56 27.18 20.81
CA ALA A 7 -24.82 28.42 20.61
C ALA A 7 -25.73 29.42 19.91
N LEU A 8 -26.14 30.47 20.61
CA LEU A 8 -26.82 31.65 20.01
C LEU A 8 -25.74 32.51 19.31
N ALA A 9 -25.91 32.68 18.01
CA ALA A 9 -25.13 33.64 17.26
C ALA A 9 -25.65 35.05 17.58
N ILE A 10 -24.84 35.88 18.20
CA ILE A 10 -25.09 37.31 18.44
C ILE A 10 -24.64 38.05 17.19
N ILE A 11 -25.63 38.52 16.42
CA ILE A 11 -25.41 39.45 15.30
C ILE A 11 -25.31 40.85 15.88
N ALA A 12 -24.11 41.40 15.99
CA ALA A 12 -23.89 42.80 16.30
C ALA A 12 -24.00 43.63 15.02
N VAL A 13 -25.10 44.33 14.83
CA VAL A 13 -25.25 45.32 13.76
C VAL A 13 -24.71 46.66 14.28
N MET A 14 -23.51 47.06 13.84
CA MET A 14 -23.06 48.45 13.98
C MET A 14 -23.35 49.21 12.72
N VAL A 15 -24.36 50.10 12.82
CA VAL A 15 -24.66 51.10 11.79
C VAL A 15 -23.93 52.37 12.15
N LEU A 16 -22.83 52.70 11.45
CA LEU A 16 -22.28 54.07 11.38
C LEU A 16 -21.77 54.30 9.95
N SER A 17 -22.47 55.21 9.27
CA SER A 17 -22.09 55.99 8.07
C SER A 17 -21.25 55.32 6.99
N GLY A 18 -21.94 54.82 5.95
CA GLY A 18 -21.41 54.96 4.57
C GLY A 18 -20.41 53.91 4.11
N GLY A 19 -20.70 52.63 4.26
CA GLY A 19 -19.89 51.59 3.60
C GLY A 19 -20.34 50.18 4.02
N TYR A 20 -21.11 49.52 3.16
CA TYR A 20 -21.39 48.08 3.35
C TYR A 20 -20.12 47.28 3.06
N PHE A 21 -19.43 46.86 4.11
CA PHE A 21 -18.37 45.85 3.99
C PHE A 21 -19.05 44.47 4.04
N VAL A 22 -19.28 43.88 2.88
CA VAL A 22 -19.67 42.47 2.80
C VAL A 22 -18.39 41.64 3.08
N PHE A 23 -18.29 41.15 4.30
CA PHE A 23 -17.26 40.16 4.64
C PHE A 23 -17.71 38.81 4.07
N SER A 24 -17.31 38.53 2.83
CA SER A 24 -17.43 37.21 2.25
C SER A 24 -16.50 36.29 3.02
N GLN A 25 -17.04 35.45 3.90
CA GLN A 25 -16.30 34.28 4.39
C GLN A 25 -16.06 33.35 3.18
N GLN A 26 -14.93 33.54 2.53
CA GLN A 26 -14.37 32.53 1.65
C GLN A 26 -14.04 31.33 2.52
N GLY A 27 -14.94 30.33 2.48
CA GLY A 27 -14.63 29.02 2.98
C GLY A 27 -13.35 28.54 2.29
N ASN A 28 -12.29 28.42 3.08
CA ASN A 28 -11.01 27.87 2.65
C ASN A 28 -11.25 26.39 2.39
N VAL A 29 -11.70 26.06 1.17
CA VAL A 29 -11.65 24.69 0.67
C VAL A 29 -10.19 24.45 0.39
N GLN A 30 -9.49 23.97 1.42
CA GLN A 30 -8.19 23.34 1.22
C GLN A 30 -8.47 22.07 0.42
N ALA A 31 -8.33 22.18 -0.91
CA ALA A 31 -8.08 21.01 -1.72
C ALA A 31 -6.80 20.40 -1.14
N GLU A 32 -6.90 19.23 -0.52
CA GLU A 32 -5.73 18.42 -0.22
C GLU A 32 -5.05 18.16 -1.57
N GLU A 33 -4.02 18.92 -1.83
CA GLU A 33 -3.09 18.70 -2.94
C GLU A 33 -2.47 17.32 -2.68
N GLN A 34 -3.02 16.33 -3.35
CA GLN A 34 -2.42 14.99 -3.37
C GLN A 34 -1.03 15.18 -3.96
N ALA A 35 -0.03 15.24 -3.09
CA ALA A 35 1.36 15.31 -3.51
C ALA A 35 1.61 14.13 -4.46
N MET A 36 1.86 14.43 -5.73
CA MET A 36 2.27 13.41 -6.70
C MET A 36 3.54 12.78 -6.16
N VAL A 37 3.45 11.48 -5.80
CA VAL A 37 4.64 10.72 -5.42
C VAL A 37 5.49 10.57 -6.67
N VAL A 38 6.62 11.26 -6.69
CA VAL A 38 7.60 11.13 -7.77
C VAL A 38 8.34 9.81 -7.56
N PRO A 39 8.45 8.94 -8.57
CA PRO A 39 9.23 7.72 -8.46
C PRO A 39 10.67 8.02 -8.06
N ASP A 40 11.21 7.24 -7.14
CA ASP A 40 12.60 7.33 -6.72
C ASP A 40 13.48 6.72 -7.84
N PRO A 41 14.34 7.51 -8.50
CA PRO A 41 15.17 7.03 -9.60
C PRO A 41 16.22 5.99 -9.16
N ASP A 42 16.54 5.93 -7.87
CA ASP A 42 17.52 4.99 -7.33
C ASP A 42 16.90 3.60 -7.03
N LEU A 43 15.57 3.50 -7.02
CA LEU A 43 14.89 2.22 -6.84
C LEU A 43 14.76 1.47 -8.18
N PRO A 44 15.07 0.17 -8.21
CA PRO A 44 14.89 -0.63 -9.42
C PRO A 44 13.41 -0.79 -9.77
N VAL A 45 13.13 -0.96 -11.07
CA VAL A 45 11.77 -1.18 -11.56
C VAL A 45 11.23 -2.53 -11.07
N VAL A 46 10.03 -2.50 -10.49
CA VAL A 46 9.30 -3.72 -10.10
C VAL A 46 8.44 -4.19 -11.27
N THR A 47 8.68 -5.40 -11.77
CA THR A 47 7.87 -6.01 -12.83
C THR A 47 6.87 -6.99 -12.22
N VAL A 48 5.57 -6.68 -12.30
CA VAL A 48 4.47 -7.45 -11.69
C VAL A 48 3.73 -8.25 -12.74
N TYR A 49 3.39 -9.49 -12.42
CA TYR A 49 2.52 -10.37 -13.21
C TYR A 49 1.29 -10.72 -12.39
N LYS A 50 0.10 -10.43 -12.91
CA LYS A 50 -1.17 -10.59 -12.22
C LYS A 50 -2.31 -10.91 -13.19
N SER A 51 -3.46 -11.35 -12.66
CA SER A 51 -4.69 -11.42 -13.47
C SER A 51 -5.24 -10.02 -13.74
N ALA A 52 -5.81 -9.80 -14.93
CA ALA A 52 -6.47 -8.55 -15.32
C ALA A 52 -7.60 -8.15 -14.37
N THR A 53 -8.29 -9.13 -13.76
CA THR A 53 -9.44 -8.93 -12.88
C THR A 53 -9.07 -8.83 -11.40
N CYS A 54 -7.79 -8.96 -11.03
CA CYS A 54 -7.33 -8.93 -9.64
C CYS A 54 -7.33 -7.51 -9.09
N GLY A 55 -8.38 -7.12 -8.35
CA GLY A 55 -8.52 -5.79 -7.75
C GLY A 55 -7.46 -5.51 -6.66
N CYS A 56 -7.26 -6.45 -5.74
CA CYS A 56 -6.25 -6.32 -4.68
C CYS A 56 -4.81 -6.24 -5.22
N CYS A 57 -4.53 -6.93 -6.34
CA CYS A 57 -3.24 -6.81 -7.02
C CYS A 57 -3.01 -5.39 -7.57
N LYS A 58 -4.06 -4.74 -8.11
CA LYS A 58 -3.98 -3.33 -8.54
C LYS A 58 -3.72 -2.41 -7.36
N ALA A 59 -4.42 -2.62 -6.24
CA ALA A 59 -4.21 -1.84 -5.02
C ALA A 59 -2.78 -2.02 -4.46
N TRP A 60 -2.21 -3.24 -4.54
CA TRP A 60 -0.81 -3.46 -4.17
C TRP A 60 0.18 -2.75 -5.12
N VAL A 61 -0.08 -2.72 -6.41
CA VAL A 61 0.72 -1.92 -7.37
C VAL A 61 0.71 -0.46 -6.94
N SER A 62 -0.48 0.12 -6.68
CA SER A 62 -0.58 1.50 -6.19
C SER A 62 0.14 1.72 -4.86
N HIS A 63 0.13 0.73 -3.94
CA HIS A 63 0.92 0.80 -2.71
C HIS A 63 2.43 0.92 -3.02
N LEU A 64 2.96 0.19 -3.98
CA LEU A 64 4.37 0.31 -4.37
C LEU A 64 4.67 1.67 -5.00
N GLU A 65 3.82 2.14 -5.91
CA GLU A 65 3.95 3.45 -6.56
C GLU A 65 3.93 4.59 -5.53
N ASN A 66 3.00 4.54 -4.56
CA ASN A 66 2.91 5.49 -3.45
C ASN A 66 4.14 5.45 -2.52
N ASN A 67 4.91 4.38 -2.58
CA ASN A 67 6.18 4.22 -1.85
C ASN A 67 7.41 4.48 -2.73
N GLY A 68 7.24 5.10 -3.90
CA GLY A 68 8.35 5.57 -4.76
C GLY A 68 8.87 4.55 -5.76
N PHE A 69 8.29 3.35 -5.86
CA PHE A 69 8.70 2.40 -6.88
C PHE A 69 8.12 2.76 -8.25
N THR A 70 8.91 2.59 -9.31
CA THR A 70 8.38 2.48 -10.67
C THR A 70 7.89 1.05 -10.90
N VAL A 71 6.61 0.88 -11.27
CA VAL A 71 6.00 -0.45 -11.46
C VAL A 71 5.61 -0.69 -12.91
N LYS A 72 5.99 -1.86 -13.45
CA LYS A 72 5.51 -2.39 -14.73
C LYS A 72 4.56 -3.55 -14.46
N ALA A 73 3.26 -3.30 -14.54
CA ALA A 73 2.24 -4.32 -14.31
C ALA A 73 1.84 -5.00 -15.63
N ASN A 74 1.85 -6.33 -15.65
CA ASN A 74 1.50 -7.17 -16.78
C ASN A 74 0.32 -8.05 -16.43
N ASP A 75 -0.76 -7.94 -17.19
CA ASP A 75 -1.91 -8.83 -17.07
C ASP A 75 -1.64 -10.12 -17.83
N VAL A 76 -1.74 -11.26 -17.16
CA VAL A 76 -1.42 -12.57 -17.71
C VAL A 76 -2.51 -13.60 -17.41
N GLY A 77 -2.68 -14.55 -18.33
CA GLY A 77 -3.65 -15.64 -18.18
C GLY A 77 -3.10 -16.85 -17.39
N ASN A 78 -1.79 -17.01 -17.34
CA ASN A 78 -1.16 -18.16 -16.68
C ASN A 78 -0.15 -17.70 -15.63
N MET A 79 -0.57 -17.67 -14.37
CA MET A 79 0.28 -17.30 -13.23
C MET A 79 1.32 -18.38 -12.86
N LEU A 80 1.05 -19.64 -13.21
CA LEU A 80 1.91 -20.76 -12.83
C LEU A 80 3.33 -20.65 -13.39
N GLU A 81 3.46 -20.10 -14.58
CA GLU A 81 4.75 -19.84 -15.23
C GLU A 81 5.64 -18.93 -14.38
N TYR A 82 5.08 -17.81 -13.91
CA TYR A 82 5.81 -16.82 -13.11
C TYR A 82 6.13 -17.35 -11.70
N LYS A 83 5.22 -18.14 -11.11
CA LYS A 83 5.48 -18.81 -9.82
C LYS A 83 6.60 -19.84 -9.91
N LYS A 84 6.65 -20.60 -11.01
CA LYS A 84 7.79 -21.50 -11.29
C LYS A 84 9.10 -20.73 -11.48
N ARG A 85 9.06 -19.63 -12.24
CA ARG A 85 10.23 -18.75 -12.43
C ARG A 85 10.71 -18.15 -11.10
N ALA A 86 9.79 -17.81 -10.20
CA ALA A 86 10.08 -17.32 -8.86
C ALA A 86 10.61 -18.44 -7.93
N LYS A 87 10.60 -19.71 -8.38
CA LYS A 87 11.01 -20.88 -7.59
C LYS A 87 10.25 -21.00 -6.27
N LEU A 88 8.95 -20.72 -6.30
CA LEU A 88 8.11 -20.79 -5.09
C LEU A 88 7.91 -22.23 -4.65
N GLY A 89 8.08 -22.47 -3.36
CA GLY A 89 7.76 -23.74 -2.70
C GLY A 89 6.26 -23.92 -2.46
N ALA A 90 5.89 -25.12 -2.05
CA ALA A 90 4.51 -25.45 -1.70
C ALA A 90 4.00 -24.54 -0.56
N GLY A 91 2.80 -24.01 -0.71
CA GLY A 91 2.18 -23.16 0.31
C GLY A 91 2.64 -21.68 0.33
N MET A 92 3.64 -21.29 -0.46
CA MET A 92 4.17 -19.91 -0.50
C MET A 92 3.41 -18.99 -1.46
N GLY A 93 2.49 -19.52 -2.27
CA GLY A 93 1.82 -18.78 -3.32
C GLY A 93 0.76 -17.79 -2.83
N SER A 94 0.56 -16.75 -3.62
CA SER A 94 -0.47 -15.71 -3.45
C SER A 94 -1.12 -15.38 -4.81
N CYS A 95 -1.72 -14.19 -4.97
CA CYS A 95 -2.49 -13.83 -6.16
C CYS A 95 -1.65 -13.22 -7.30
N HIS A 96 -0.44 -12.73 -7.03
CA HIS A 96 0.47 -12.16 -8.03
C HIS A 96 1.92 -12.47 -7.69
N THR A 97 2.78 -12.37 -8.70
CA THR A 97 4.23 -12.56 -8.58
C THR A 97 4.92 -11.36 -9.20
N ALA A 98 5.93 -10.83 -8.54
CA ALA A 98 6.74 -9.75 -9.06
C ALA A 98 8.24 -10.10 -9.04
N PHE A 99 9.02 -9.34 -9.84
CA PHE A 99 10.47 -9.45 -9.86
C PHE A 99 11.09 -8.05 -9.76
N VAL A 100 12.13 -7.93 -8.97
CA VAL A 100 12.87 -6.70 -8.76
C VAL A 100 14.34 -7.02 -8.46
N ASP A 101 15.26 -6.46 -9.23
CA ASP A 101 16.71 -6.64 -9.06
C ASP A 101 17.16 -8.09 -8.82
N GLY A 102 16.57 -9.04 -9.58
CA GLY A 102 16.87 -10.48 -9.45
C GLY A 102 16.07 -11.24 -8.39
N TYR A 103 15.44 -10.56 -7.45
CA TYR A 103 14.59 -11.17 -6.43
C TYR A 103 13.16 -11.38 -6.91
N ALA A 104 12.50 -12.40 -6.39
CA ALA A 104 11.07 -12.58 -6.52
C ALA A 104 10.34 -12.01 -5.29
N VAL A 105 9.18 -11.40 -5.54
CA VAL A 105 8.25 -10.90 -4.51
C VAL A 105 6.89 -11.51 -4.78
N GLU A 106 6.39 -12.31 -3.86
CA GLU A 106 5.11 -13.01 -4.02
C GLU A 106 4.06 -12.45 -3.07
N GLY A 107 2.92 -12.04 -3.63
CA GLY A 107 1.79 -11.56 -2.86
C GLY A 107 1.99 -10.17 -2.25
N HIS A 108 1.24 -9.90 -1.21
CA HIS A 108 1.03 -8.55 -0.65
C HIS A 108 2.15 -8.10 0.30
N VAL A 109 3.40 -8.21 -0.15
CA VAL A 109 4.60 -7.80 0.61
C VAL A 109 4.63 -6.28 0.74
N PRO A 110 4.81 -5.74 1.96
CA PRO A 110 4.95 -4.29 2.17
C PRO A 110 6.16 -3.71 1.45
N ALA A 111 6.00 -2.51 0.86
CA ALA A 111 7.05 -1.81 0.13
C ALA A 111 8.34 -1.64 0.95
N LYS A 112 8.22 -1.41 2.26
CA LYS A 112 9.38 -1.27 3.16
C LYS A 112 10.22 -2.54 3.26
N ASP A 113 9.60 -3.73 3.17
CA ASP A 113 10.33 -5.00 3.19
C ASP A 113 11.05 -5.23 1.87
N ILE A 114 10.45 -4.84 0.75
CA ILE A 114 11.11 -4.86 -0.56
C ILE A 114 12.33 -3.94 -0.54
N LYS A 115 12.20 -2.70 -0.04
CA LYS A 115 13.32 -1.76 0.10
C LYS A 115 14.43 -2.33 1.00
N ARG A 116 14.06 -2.94 2.12
CA ARG A 116 15.02 -3.57 3.02
C ARG A 116 15.76 -4.74 2.35
N MET A 117 15.05 -5.61 1.64
CA MET A 117 15.66 -6.70 0.86
C MET A 117 16.65 -6.18 -0.19
N LEU A 118 16.29 -5.12 -0.92
CA LEU A 118 17.17 -4.49 -1.91
C LEU A 118 18.41 -3.86 -1.29
N LEU A 119 18.29 -3.31 -0.09
CA LEU A 119 19.40 -2.70 0.65
C LEU A 119 20.34 -3.75 1.23
N GLU A 120 19.79 -4.77 1.89
CA GLU A 120 20.54 -5.82 2.59
C GLU A 120 21.16 -6.85 1.63
N LYS A 121 20.55 -7.02 0.44
CA LYS A 121 20.98 -7.99 -0.60
C LYS A 121 21.24 -9.40 -0.07
N PRO A 122 20.26 -9.99 0.67
CA PRO A 122 20.45 -11.32 1.23
C PRO A 122 20.56 -12.40 0.14
N ASP A 123 21.23 -13.51 0.46
CA ASP A 123 21.35 -14.66 -0.44
C ASP A 123 20.07 -15.54 -0.39
N ILE A 124 18.98 -15.03 -0.97
CA ILE A 124 17.67 -15.66 -1.07
C ILE A 124 17.12 -15.58 -2.50
N SER A 125 16.14 -16.42 -2.85
CA SER A 125 15.42 -16.29 -4.12
C SER A 125 14.39 -15.15 -4.07
N GLY A 126 13.83 -14.86 -2.91
CA GLY A 126 12.84 -13.82 -2.72
C GLY A 126 12.13 -13.85 -1.38
N ILE A 127 11.11 -13.00 -1.28
CA ILE A 127 10.24 -12.89 -0.11
C ILE A 127 8.77 -13.07 -0.50
N THR A 128 7.97 -13.61 0.41
CA THR A 128 6.55 -13.89 0.17
C THR A 128 5.68 -13.52 1.35
N VAL A 129 4.46 -13.05 1.06
CA VAL A 129 3.31 -13.10 1.96
C VAL A 129 2.38 -14.16 1.41
N PRO A 130 2.40 -15.38 1.96
CA PRO A 130 1.55 -16.47 1.49
C PRO A 130 0.07 -16.14 1.63
N ARG A 131 -0.74 -16.64 0.69
CA ARG A 131 -2.18 -16.37 0.68
C ARG A 131 -2.49 -14.87 0.49
N MET A 132 -3.49 -14.35 1.19
CA MET A 132 -3.95 -12.95 1.10
C MET A 132 -4.48 -12.52 2.49
N PRO A 133 -3.59 -12.28 3.47
CA PRO A 133 -4.02 -11.86 4.80
C PRO A 133 -4.74 -10.51 4.71
N MET A 134 -5.87 -10.42 5.40
CA MET A 134 -6.66 -9.20 5.46
C MET A 134 -5.84 -8.07 6.10
N GLY A 135 -5.90 -6.88 5.50
CA GLY A 135 -5.16 -5.72 5.97
C GLY A 135 -3.70 -5.66 5.53
N SER A 136 -3.14 -6.69 4.85
CA SER A 136 -1.87 -6.53 4.14
C SER A 136 -2.01 -5.49 3.01
N PRO A 137 -0.91 -4.89 2.49
CA PRO A 137 -1.00 -3.84 1.49
C PRO A 137 -1.87 -4.20 0.27
N GLY A 138 -2.92 -3.44 -0.01
CA GLY A 138 -3.91 -3.72 -1.05
C GLY A 138 -5.03 -4.69 -0.64
N MET A 139 -5.03 -5.15 0.62
CA MET A 139 -6.06 -5.99 1.23
C MET A 139 -6.74 -5.31 2.42
N GLU A 140 -6.57 -4.00 2.56
CA GLU A 140 -7.20 -3.20 3.61
C GLU A 140 -8.71 -3.11 3.39
N VAL A 141 -9.46 -3.26 4.48
CA VAL A 141 -10.92 -3.09 4.49
C VAL A 141 -11.28 -2.01 5.51
N PRO A 142 -11.98 -0.93 5.12
CA PRO A 142 -12.38 0.12 6.04
C PRO A 142 -13.14 -0.42 7.25
N GLY A 143 -12.70 -0.02 8.45
CA GLY A 143 -13.32 -0.43 9.71
C GLY A 143 -12.98 -1.85 10.19
N ARG A 144 -12.11 -2.56 9.49
CA ARG A 144 -11.61 -3.87 9.91
C ARG A 144 -10.13 -3.79 10.30
N GLU A 145 -9.78 -4.38 11.42
CA GLU A 145 -8.39 -4.55 11.84
C GLU A 145 -7.66 -5.55 10.93
N ALA A 146 -6.37 -5.29 10.69
CA ALA A 146 -5.53 -6.18 9.91
C ALA A 146 -5.28 -7.49 10.66
N ASP A 147 -5.28 -8.62 9.94
CA ASP A 147 -4.83 -9.91 10.46
C ASP A 147 -3.31 -9.84 10.73
N ALA A 148 -2.83 -10.62 11.70
CA ALA A 148 -1.39 -10.86 11.84
C ALA A 148 -0.88 -11.68 10.65
N PHE A 149 0.30 -11.31 10.12
CA PHE A 149 0.93 -12.08 9.04
C PHE A 149 2.46 -11.94 9.07
N GLN A 150 3.11 -12.80 8.33
CA GLN A 150 4.57 -12.79 8.20
C GLN A 150 4.98 -12.61 6.74
N VAL A 151 6.04 -11.84 6.55
CA VAL A 151 6.86 -11.89 5.34
C VAL A 151 7.89 -12.98 5.53
N ILE A 152 7.92 -13.95 4.64
CA ILE A 152 8.80 -15.13 4.71
C ILE A 152 9.86 -15.00 3.63
N SER A 153 11.11 -15.21 3.97
CA SER A 153 12.21 -15.35 3.01
C SER A 153 12.34 -16.81 2.58
N TYR A 154 12.72 -17.02 1.32
CA TYR A 154 12.89 -18.38 0.79
C TYR A 154 14.04 -18.44 -0.22
N LYS A 155 14.63 -19.63 -0.36
CA LYS A 155 15.65 -19.93 -1.38
C LYS A 155 15.33 -21.27 -2.07
N ASP A 156 15.24 -21.24 -3.39
CA ASP A 156 15.03 -22.42 -4.24
C ASP A 156 13.82 -23.30 -3.82
N GLY A 157 12.75 -22.66 -3.34
CA GLY A 157 11.51 -23.32 -2.91
C GLY A 157 11.46 -23.72 -1.44
N GLU A 158 12.53 -23.53 -0.69
CA GLU A 158 12.60 -23.81 0.73
C GLU A 158 12.54 -22.54 1.56
N GLU A 159 11.73 -22.52 2.62
CA GLU A 159 11.66 -21.41 3.57
C GLU A 159 13.00 -21.26 4.30
N THR A 160 13.54 -20.03 4.33
CA THR A 160 14.78 -19.72 5.04
C THR A 160 14.53 -19.01 6.37
N GLY A 161 13.32 -18.50 6.61
CA GLY A 161 12.91 -17.90 7.86
C GLY A 161 11.91 -16.76 7.73
N VAL A 162 11.51 -16.22 8.88
CA VAL A 162 10.67 -15.04 8.93
C VAL A 162 11.50 -13.80 8.63
N PHE A 163 11.18 -13.13 7.53
CA PHE A 163 11.82 -11.88 7.14
C PHE A 163 11.28 -10.71 7.99
N THR A 164 9.95 -10.59 8.13
CA THR A 164 9.30 -9.61 9.00
C THR A 164 8.04 -10.21 9.61
N ASP A 165 7.81 -9.95 10.89
CA ASP A 165 6.56 -10.29 11.58
C ASP A 165 5.68 -9.05 11.73
N TYR A 166 4.41 -9.17 11.32
CA TYR A 166 3.41 -8.12 11.42
C TYR A 166 2.31 -8.56 12.36
N PRO A 167 2.20 -7.94 13.55
CA PRO A 167 1.08 -8.21 14.45
C PRO A 167 -0.24 -7.72 13.86
N ALA A 168 -1.35 -8.24 14.39
CA ALA A 168 -2.67 -7.73 14.07
C ALA A 168 -2.75 -6.20 14.30
N GLY A 169 -3.55 -5.50 13.49
CA GLY A 169 -3.67 -4.05 13.54
C GLY A 169 -2.54 -3.28 12.85
N SER A 170 -1.60 -3.95 12.18
CA SER A 170 -0.56 -3.28 11.38
C SER A 170 -1.17 -2.41 10.28
N VAL A 171 -0.62 -1.20 10.07
CA VAL A 171 -1.12 -0.24 9.06
C VAL A 171 -0.03 0.05 8.04
N PHE A 172 -0.41 0.04 6.77
CA PHE A 172 0.47 0.29 5.62
C PHE A 172 -0.01 1.55 4.88
N LYS A 173 0.77 2.61 4.93
CA LYS A 173 0.51 3.89 4.24
C LYS A 173 1.46 4.04 3.08
#